data_37ae85b1a4513e54e00c9718e0f2c388
#
_entry.id   37ae85b1a4513e54e00c9718e0f2c388
#
_cell.length_a   1.000
_cell.length_b   1.000
_cell.length_c   1.000
_cell.angle_alpha   90.00
_cell.angle_beta   90.00
_cell.angle_gamma   90.00
#
_symmetry.space_group_name_H-M   'P 1'
#
loop_
_entity.id
_entity.type
_entity.pdbx_description
1 polymer ?
#
loop_
_entity_poly.entity_id
_entity_poly.type
_entity_poly.pdbx_seq_one_letter_code
_entity_poly.pdbx_strand_id
1 'polypeptide(L)'
;MNPYRIKHKPTGLYYKPSTGNNLSKNGKVYTTANSVLTKHKRDDFLIILVLKNSTIDKTVGRLSDNFTWNTYDKIFYKVPKEEFEIEWITL
;
A
#
# COMPACT_ATOMS: atom_id res chain seq x y z
N MET A 1 -7.82 19.54 9.56
CA MET A 1 -7.43 18.10 9.61
C MET A 1 -5.93 17.99 9.44
N ASN A 2 -5.29 17.19 10.29
CA ASN A 2 -3.85 16.95 10.15
C ASN A 2 -3.56 16.09 8.91
N PRO A 3 -2.45 16.34 8.22
CA PRO A 3 -2.02 15.47 7.15
C PRO A 3 -1.62 14.10 7.68
N TYR A 4 -1.71 13.09 6.83
CA TYR A 4 -1.37 11.72 7.22
C TYR A 4 -0.85 10.93 6.02
N ARG A 5 -0.19 9.81 6.33
CA ARG A 5 0.20 8.79 5.36
C ARG A 5 -0.46 7.47 5.75
N ILE A 6 -0.57 6.57 4.79
CA ILE A 6 -1.09 5.22 5.03
C ILE A 6 0.10 4.27 5.06
N LYS A 7 0.39 3.75 6.24
CA LYS A 7 1.54 2.89 6.48
C LYS A 7 1.16 1.43 6.37
N HIS A 8 1.97 0.65 5.67
CA HIS A 8 1.88 -0.80 5.68
C HIS A 8 2.74 -1.30 6.83
N LYS A 9 2.12 -1.75 7.91
CA LYS A 9 2.80 -2.10 9.16
C LYS A 9 3.90 -3.15 9.01
N PRO A 10 3.66 -4.27 8.31
CA PRO A 10 4.69 -5.31 8.21
C PRO A 10 5.96 -4.88 7.50
N THR A 11 5.86 -4.00 6.50
CA THR A 11 7.03 -3.55 5.73
C THR A 11 7.58 -2.21 6.19
N GLY A 12 6.78 -1.41 6.90
CA GLY A 12 7.13 -0.04 7.24
C GLY A 12 7.07 0.93 6.06
N LEU A 13 6.58 0.48 4.91
CA LEU A 13 6.45 1.30 3.71
C LEU A 13 5.09 2.02 3.70
N TYR A 14 4.99 3.05 2.87
CA TYR A 14 3.79 3.87 2.77
C TYR A 14 3.13 3.73 1.41
N TYR A 15 1.79 3.70 1.43
CA TYR A 15 0.99 3.58 0.23
C TYR A 15 1.02 4.86 -0.61
N LYS A 16 1.05 4.69 -1.93
CA LYS A 16 0.82 5.77 -2.89
C LYS A 16 0.11 5.22 -4.14
N PRO A 17 -0.87 5.99 -4.70
CA PRO A 17 -1.42 5.65 -6.00
C PRO A 17 -0.33 5.80 -7.06
N SER A 18 -0.14 4.79 -7.89
CA SER A 18 0.91 4.83 -8.91
C SER A 18 0.66 3.76 -9.96
N THR A 19 1.18 3.96 -11.14
CA THR A 19 1.22 2.93 -12.18
C THR A 19 2.45 2.03 -12.04
N GLY A 20 3.34 2.37 -11.10
CA GLY A 20 4.49 1.55 -10.69
C GLY A 20 4.25 0.94 -9.32
N ASN A 21 5.18 1.15 -8.38
CA ASN A 21 5.03 0.64 -7.02
C ASN A 21 3.99 1.42 -6.22
N ASN A 22 3.05 0.72 -5.57
CA ASN A 22 2.09 1.34 -4.66
C ASN A 22 2.60 1.47 -3.23
N LEU A 23 3.78 0.94 -2.93
CA LEU A 23 4.44 1.12 -1.64
C LEU A 23 5.80 1.76 -1.86
N SER A 24 6.16 2.71 -1.00
CA SER A 24 7.43 3.40 -1.07
C SER A 24 7.85 3.91 0.31
N LYS A 25 9.09 4.38 0.43
CA LYS A 25 9.59 4.95 1.69
C LYS A 25 8.83 6.19 2.12
N ASN A 26 8.37 7.00 1.18
CA ASN A 26 7.70 8.27 1.48
C ASN A 26 6.19 8.21 1.32
N GLY A 27 5.71 7.41 0.36
CA GLY A 27 4.29 7.28 0.07
C GLY A 27 3.65 8.59 -0.40
N LYS A 28 2.35 8.71 -0.14
CA LYS A 28 1.58 9.91 -0.45
C LYS A 28 1.06 10.54 0.84
N VAL A 29 1.18 11.86 0.95
CA VAL A 29 0.59 12.61 2.05
C VAL A 29 -0.84 12.95 1.68
N TYR A 30 -1.78 12.58 2.54
CA TYR A 30 -3.20 12.88 2.39
C TYR A 30 -3.58 14.03 3.30
N THR A 31 -4.40 14.93 2.78
CA THR A 31 -4.91 16.10 3.53
C THR A 31 -6.42 16.10 3.63
N THR A 32 -7.09 15.09 3.09
CA THR A 32 -8.54 14.97 3.10
C THR A 32 -8.96 13.68 3.81
N ALA A 33 -10.24 13.61 4.21
CA ALA A 33 -10.78 12.43 4.85
C ALA A 33 -10.93 11.24 3.88
N ASN A 34 -10.92 11.47 2.58
CA ASN A 34 -11.12 10.43 1.57
C ASN A 34 -9.79 9.80 1.20
N SER A 35 -9.51 8.65 1.78
CA SER A 35 -8.35 7.84 1.41
C SER A 35 -8.82 6.50 0.85
N VAL A 36 -7.88 5.73 0.32
CA VAL A 36 -8.17 4.38 -0.17
C VAL A 36 -8.74 3.48 0.93
N LEU A 37 -8.39 3.72 2.20
CA LEU A 37 -8.92 2.94 3.33
C LEU A 37 -10.38 3.25 3.64
N THR A 38 -10.82 4.48 3.42
CA THR A 38 -12.20 4.90 3.68
C THR A 38 -13.09 4.78 2.45
N LYS A 39 -12.51 4.93 1.28
CA LYS A 39 -13.23 4.96 0.00
C LYS A 39 -13.82 3.60 -0.37
N HIS A 40 -13.19 2.52 0.03
CA HIS A 40 -13.60 1.13 -0.26
C HIS A 40 -13.93 0.39 1.02
N LYS A 41 -14.94 0.87 1.75
CA LYS A 41 -15.33 0.31 3.05
C LYS A 41 -15.78 -1.14 2.97
N ARG A 42 -16.26 -1.58 1.82
CA ARG A 42 -16.77 -2.96 1.63
C ARG A 42 -15.66 -3.96 1.38
N ASP A 43 -14.49 -3.49 0.98
CA ASP A 43 -13.38 -4.38 0.66
C ASP A 43 -12.52 -4.57 1.91
N ASP A 44 -12.18 -5.82 2.20
CA ASP A 44 -11.31 -6.16 3.34
C ASP A 44 -9.84 -6.15 2.96
N PHE A 45 -9.52 -5.80 1.73
CA PHE A 45 -8.16 -5.80 1.22
C PHE A 45 -7.93 -4.66 0.23
N LEU A 46 -6.66 -4.36 -0.02
CA LEU A 46 -6.22 -3.46 -1.07
C LEU A 46 -5.44 -4.25 -2.10
N ILE A 47 -5.57 -3.86 -3.36
CA ILE A 47 -4.73 -4.39 -4.42
C ILE A 47 -3.49 -3.51 -4.49
N ILE A 48 -2.32 -4.11 -4.23
CA ILE A 48 -1.04 -3.42 -4.24
C ILE A 48 -0.25 -3.86 -5.46
N LEU A 49 0.07 -2.91 -6.31
CA LEU A 49 0.86 -3.12 -7.51
C LEU A 49 2.33 -2.92 -7.18
N VAL A 50 3.17 -3.87 -7.61
CA VAL A 50 4.60 -3.82 -7.40
C VAL A 50 5.30 -4.20 -8.70
N LEU A 51 6.34 -3.46 -9.05
CA LEU A 51 7.16 -3.79 -10.21
C LEU A 51 8.04 -5.01 -9.90
N LYS A 52 8.10 -5.95 -10.84
CA LYS A 52 8.97 -7.13 -10.70
C LYS A 52 10.42 -6.74 -10.56
N ASN A 53 11.15 -7.52 -9.78
CA ASN A 53 12.60 -7.33 -9.55
C ASN A 53 12.97 -6.04 -8.83
N SER A 54 12.00 -5.33 -8.27
CA SER A 54 12.30 -4.19 -7.42
C SER A 54 12.60 -4.64 -5.99
N THR A 55 13.24 -3.79 -5.20
CA THR A 55 13.49 -4.05 -3.78
C THR A 55 12.18 -4.26 -3.03
N ILE A 56 11.15 -3.50 -3.40
CA ILE A 56 9.83 -3.57 -2.78
C ILE A 56 9.17 -4.91 -3.05
N ASP A 57 9.32 -5.45 -4.26
CA ASP A 57 8.81 -6.77 -4.62
C ASP A 57 9.33 -7.84 -3.66
N LYS A 58 10.63 -7.83 -3.38
CA LYS A 58 11.24 -8.80 -2.48
C LYS A 58 10.72 -8.68 -1.05
N THR A 59 10.40 -7.47 -0.62
CA THR A 59 9.90 -7.20 0.73
C THR A 59 8.45 -7.63 0.87
N VAL A 60 7.60 -7.20 -0.05
CA VAL A 60 6.15 -7.47 0.01
C VAL A 60 5.87 -8.95 -0.26
N GLY A 61 6.57 -9.55 -1.21
CA GLY A 61 6.37 -10.95 -1.58
C GLY A 61 6.63 -11.94 -0.44
N ARG A 62 7.45 -11.56 0.54
CA ARG A 62 7.71 -12.39 1.72
C ARG A 62 6.59 -12.35 2.74
N LEU A 63 5.78 -11.29 2.73
CA LEU A 63 4.81 -11.03 3.79
C LEU A 63 3.38 -11.33 3.37
N SER A 64 3.14 -11.45 2.08
CA SER A 64 1.81 -11.68 1.56
C SER A 64 1.71 -13.10 1.00
N ASP A 65 1.15 -14.02 1.80
CA ASP A 65 0.80 -15.36 1.34
C ASP A 65 -0.54 -15.37 0.63
N ASN A 66 -1.15 -14.20 0.46
CA ASN A 66 -2.45 -14.05 -0.13
C ASN A 66 -2.38 -14.13 -1.66
N PHE A 67 -3.55 -14.22 -2.27
CA PHE A 67 -3.68 -14.32 -3.70
C PHE A 67 -2.87 -13.24 -4.43
N THR A 68 -2.10 -13.66 -5.41
CA THR A 68 -1.38 -12.76 -6.30
C THR A 68 -1.65 -13.16 -7.74
N TRP A 69 -1.62 -12.17 -8.63
CA TRP A 69 -1.52 -12.43 -10.05
C TRP A 69 -0.45 -11.52 -10.62
N ASN A 70 0.06 -11.87 -11.79
CA ASN A 70 1.12 -11.06 -12.38
C ASN A 70 0.90 -10.86 -13.87
N THR A 71 1.53 -9.81 -14.38
CA THR A 71 1.70 -9.56 -15.79
C THR A 71 3.18 -9.68 -16.11
N TYR A 72 3.58 -9.31 -17.34
CA TYR A 72 4.97 -9.40 -17.78
C TYR A 72 5.95 -8.70 -16.82
N ASP A 73 5.60 -7.49 -16.34
CA ASP A 73 6.51 -6.65 -15.57
C ASP A 73 5.96 -6.26 -14.18
N LYS A 74 4.76 -6.69 -13.83
CA LYS A 74 4.08 -6.26 -12.60
C LYS A 74 3.51 -7.42 -11.83
N ILE A 75 3.51 -7.29 -10.50
CA ILE A 75 2.86 -8.23 -9.60
C ILE A 75 1.81 -7.46 -8.82
N PHE A 76 0.62 -8.07 -8.68
CA PHE A 76 -0.47 -7.51 -7.91
C PHE A 76 -0.70 -8.35 -6.68
N TYR A 77 -0.65 -7.73 -5.51
CA TYR A 77 -0.86 -8.40 -4.24
C TYR A 77 -2.21 -7.99 -3.65
N LYS A 78 -2.90 -8.96 -3.08
CA LYS A 78 -4.13 -8.73 -2.34
C LYS A 78 -3.76 -8.64 -0.86
N VAL A 79 -3.64 -7.41 -0.35
CA VAL A 79 -3.13 -7.15 0.98
C VAL A 79 -4.28 -6.77 1.91
N PRO A 80 -4.45 -7.47 3.05
CA PRO A 80 -5.53 -7.14 3.98
C PRO A 80 -5.45 -5.71 4.49
N LYS A 81 -6.58 -5.03 4.56
CA LYS A 81 -6.62 -3.65 5.07
C LYS A 81 -6.13 -3.54 6.51
N GLU A 82 -6.29 -4.59 7.30
CA GLU A 82 -5.81 -4.60 8.68
C GLU A 82 -4.29 -4.47 8.80
N GLU A 83 -3.54 -4.71 7.72
CA GLU A 83 -2.10 -4.51 7.69
C GLU A 83 -1.71 -3.04 7.51
N PHE A 84 -2.68 -2.17 7.23
CA PHE A 84 -2.45 -0.75 7.03
C PHE A 84 -2.93 0.06 8.23
N GLU A 85 -2.26 1.18 8.50
CA GLU A 85 -2.68 2.13 9.52
C GLU A 85 -2.46 3.55 9.04
N ILE A 86 -3.24 4.47 9.61
CA ILE A 86 -3.04 5.90 9.36
C ILE A 86 -1.97 6.40 10.31
N GLU A 87 -0.91 6.98 9.74
CA GLU A 87 0.15 7.63 10.50
C GLU A 87 0.01 9.14 10.35
N TRP A 88 -0.39 9.80 11.42
CA TRP A 88 -0.58 11.25 11.43
C TRP A 88 0.75 11.97 11.41
N ILE A 89 0.84 13.00 10.57
CA ILE A 89 2.02 13.85 10.49
C ILE A 89 1.82 15.01 11.46
N THR A 90 2.74 15.15 12.41
CA THR A 90 2.74 16.26 13.34
C THR A 90 3.46 17.44 12.69
N LEU A 91 2.77 18.57 12.62
CA LEU A 91 3.36 19.79 12.09
C LEU A 91 3.92 20.67 13.21
#